data_d309f7958571b5a16fc24a1c4ff62258
#
_entry.id   d309f7958571b5a16fc24a1c4ff62258
#
_cell.length_a   1.000
_cell.length_b   1.000
_cell.length_c   1.000
_cell.angle_alpha   90.00
_cell.angle_beta   90.00
_cell.angle_gamma   90.00
#
_symmetry.space_group_name_H-M   'P 1'
#
loop_
_entity.id
_entity.type
_entity.pdbx_description
1 polymer ?
#
loop_
_entity_poly.entity_id
_entity_poly.type
_entity_poly.pdbx_seq_one_letter_code
_entity_poly.pdbx_strand_id
1 'polypeptide(L)'
;MITRRRTVLKGALALLGATALAPVARAQSDGVRAIFWGGQARAERTFAVFDLFQNKLGTAPVVGEFMGFTDYWPKVATQTAGGNAPDLIQMDYRYIVEYAQRGALTPLDDYLGGALDLADFDADQIEAGKVDGKFYGVSMGAGGFCLQVNASAFERAGLPVPGPTTTYAELLGMAGDFNAANAGMRMLQDGSGNEPALENWLRQRGKALYTAEGELAFGTEDAAEWFTLWADLRGKQACVTAEEQAISTGTIDTSMLVTGRAASGFTGVNELIAYQALVKDTLAVTNMPLAMAGGKGGQYRKPTMMWTLAQTSKLKDEAVELINFFVRDLEAASLLGLERGIPASAASREHIAGSVTDLERQTLDFFANLGDLLGPIPPSPPSAAGEISQSLLGTLSQEVAFGAKSPEDAAAQLVNGAQDILARAG
;
A
#
# COMPACT_ATOMS: atom_id res chain seq x y z
N MET A 1 -64.20 -35.94 33.86
CA MET A 1 -63.66 -36.92 34.80
C MET A 1 -62.23 -36.43 35.11
N ILE A 2 -62.06 -35.62 36.21
CA ILE A 2 -61.74 -36.03 37.58
C ILE A 2 -60.57 -37.06 37.52
N THR A 3 -59.39 -36.78 37.97
CA THR A 3 -59.03 -36.59 39.38
C THR A 3 -57.58 -36.08 39.51
N ARG A 4 -57.42 -35.15 40.41
CA ARG A 4 -56.27 -34.75 41.22
C ARG A 4 -55.40 -35.90 41.73
N ARG A 5 -54.12 -35.69 41.92
CA ARG A 5 -53.45 -35.88 43.23
C ARG A 5 -52.13 -35.08 43.35
N ARG A 6 -52.13 -34.28 44.39
CA ARG A 6 -50.95 -33.64 45.04
C ARG A 6 -50.25 -34.69 45.92
N THR A 7 -48.95 -34.61 46.06
CA THR A 7 -48.22 -34.87 47.33
C THR A 7 -46.72 -34.52 46.97
N VAL A 8 -46.14 -33.40 47.40
CA VAL A 8 -45.33 -33.14 48.59
C VAL A 8 -44.27 -34.19 48.83
N LEU A 9 -43.01 -33.85 48.71
CA LEU A 9 -42.04 -34.03 49.78
C LEU A 9 -40.78 -33.15 49.56
N LYS A 10 -40.41 -32.62 50.69
CA LYS A 10 -39.31 -31.72 50.99
C LYS A 10 -37.95 -32.42 50.91
N GLY A 11 -36.91 -31.66 50.54
CA GLY A 11 -35.62 -31.81 51.21
C GLY A 11 -34.50 -32.41 50.36
N ALA A 12 -33.64 -31.57 49.85
CA ALA A 12 -32.19 -31.76 50.03
C ALA A 12 -31.47 -30.47 49.67
N LEU A 13 -30.78 -29.95 50.63
CA LEU A 13 -29.91 -28.77 50.60
C LEU A 13 -28.74 -28.98 49.66
N ALA A 14 -28.39 -27.88 48.97
CA ALA A 14 -27.04 -27.34 48.79
C ALA A 14 -25.93 -28.28 48.33
N LEU A 15 -25.58 -28.09 47.09
CA LEU A 15 -24.17 -28.06 46.66
C LEU A 15 -24.05 -26.96 45.62
N LEU A 16 -23.81 -25.75 46.07
CA LEU A 16 -23.22 -24.66 45.29
C LEU A 16 -21.83 -25.12 44.84
N GLY A 17 -21.77 -25.79 43.71
CA GLY A 17 -20.55 -25.97 42.98
C GLY A 17 -20.09 -24.62 42.44
N ALA A 18 -19.20 -23.96 43.13
CA ALA A 18 -18.38 -22.89 42.58
C ALA A 18 -17.60 -23.49 41.39
N THR A 19 -18.16 -23.39 40.20
CA THR A 19 -17.35 -23.47 39.00
C THR A 19 -16.41 -22.26 39.02
N ALA A 20 -15.23 -22.48 39.61
CA ALA A 20 -14.10 -21.62 39.37
C ALA A 20 -13.97 -21.56 37.84
N LEU A 21 -14.31 -20.41 37.27
CA LEU A 21 -13.84 -20.00 35.97
C LEU A 21 -12.30 -19.97 36.11
N ALA A 22 -11.68 -21.11 35.80
CA ALA A 22 -10.24 -21.12 35.56
C ALA A 22 -10.00 -20.04 34.49
N PRO A 23 -9.12 -19.07 34.73
CA PRO A 23 -8.70 -18.21 33.65
C PRO A 23 -8.22 -19.14 32.56
N VAL A 24 -8.80 -19.04 31.36
CA VAL A 24 -8.23 -19.64 30.18
C VAL A 24 -6.86 -19.00 30.10
N ALA A 25 -5.84 -19.72 30.62
CA ALA A 25 -4.45 -19.38 30.41
C ALA A 25 -4.31 -19.39 28.88
N ARG A 26 -4.39 -18.21 28.27
CA ARG A 26 -3.94 -18.03 26.91
C ARG A 26 -2.49 -18.51 26.91
N ALA A 27 -2.21 -19.62 26.26
CA ALA A 27 -0.85 -19.98 25.94
C ALA A 27 -0.28 -18.78 25.19
N GLN A 28 0.46 -17.94 25.89
CA GLN A 28 1.28 -16.91 25.32
C GLN A 28 2.31 -17.71 24.52
N SER A 29 2.32 -17.55 23.22
CA SER A 29 3.36 -18.17 22.39
C SER A 29 4.70 -17.72 22.97
N ASP A 30 5.59 -18.68 23.26
CA ASP A 30 6.92 -18.38 23.80
C ASP A 30 7.83 -17.67 22.76
N GLY A 31 7.28 -17.15 21.67
CA GLY A 31 7.98 -16.51 20.56
C GLY A 31 7.32 -15.24 20.05
N VAL A 32 8.09 -14.47 19.29
CA VAL A 32 7.65 -13.21 18.67
C VAL A 32 6.47 -13.46 17.75
N ARG A 33 5.41 -12.67 17.90
CA ARG A 33 4.23 -12.68 17.03
C ARG A 33 4.34 -11.57 16.01
N ALA A 34 4.16 -11.90 14.73
CA ALA A 34 4.19 -10.94 13.63
C ALA A 34 2.89 -11.00 12.81
N ILE A 35 2.35 -9.85 12.44
CA ILE A 35 1.20 -9.76 11.54
C ILE A 35 1.54 -8.93 10.31
N PHE A 36 1.13 -9.40 9.13
CA PHE A 36 1.41 -8.73 7.88
C PHE A 36 0.32 -8.97 6.83
N TRP A 37 0.16 -8.02 5.91
CA TRP A 37 -0.69 -8.23 4.74
C TRP A 37 0.11 -8.78 3.57
N GLY A 38 -0.57 -9.53 2.72
CA GLY A 38 -0.01 -10.04 1.48
C GLY A 38 -0.71 -11.29 1.00
N GLY A 39 -0.34 -11.70 -0.21
CA GLY A 39 -0.76 -12.97 -0.77
C GLY A 39 0.15 -14.12 -0.34
N GLN A 40 -0.14 -15.31 -0.87
CA GLN A 40 0.56 -16.55 -0.54
C GLN A 40 2.08 -16.46 -0.81
N ALA A 41 2.49 -15.91 -1.95
CA ALA A 41 3.92 -15.77 -2.29
C ALA A 41 4.69 -14.89 -1.29
N ARG A 42 4.07 -13.79 -0.80
CA ARG A 42 4.63 -12.95 0.26
C ARG A 42 4.75 -13.71 1.56
N ALA A 43 3.72 -14.48 1.91
CA ALA A 43 3.70 -15.28 3.13
C ALA A 43 4.83 -16.32 3.13
N GLU A 44 4.98 -17.08 2.05
CA GLU A 44 6.03 -18.10 1.90
C GLU A 44 7.43 -17.50 2.09
N ARG A 45 7.74 -16.37 1.44
CA ARG A 45 9.02 -15.68 1.59
C ARG A 45 9.24 -15.17 3.02
N THR A 46 8.18 -14.61 3.63
CA THR A 46 8.25 -14.09 5.00
C THR A 46 8.51 -15.20 6.01
N PHE A 47 7.79 -16.31 5.90
CA PHE A 47 8.00 -17.47 6.77
C PHE A 47 9.37 -18.10 6.55
N ALA A 48 9.88 -18.14 5.33
CA ALA A 48 11.25 -18.61 5.06
C ALA A 48 12.30 -17.75 5.77
N VAL A 49 12.11 -16.44 5.85
CA VAL A 49 12.99 -15.55 6.63
C VAL A 49 12.85 -15.81 8.13
N PHE A 50 11.63 -16.03 8.65
CA PHE A 50 11.42 -16.37 10.06
C PHE A 50 12.09 -17.69 10.42
N ASP A 51 11.98 -18.72 9.58
CA ASP A 51 12.65 -20.00 9.77
C ASP A 51 14.18 -19.84 9.72
N LEU A 52 14.70 -19.00 8.80
CA LEU A 52 16.11 -18.70 8.70
C LEU A 52 16.63 -18.02 9.97
N PHE A 53 15.89 -17.03 10.51
CA PHE A 53 16.20 -16.35 11.74
C PHE A 53 16.31 -17.33 12.92
N GLN A 54 15.31 -18.18 13.10
CA GLN A 54 15.28 -19.20 14.14
C GLN A 54 16.47 -20.15 14.03
N ASN A 55 16.75 -20.63 12.82
CA ASN A 55 17.83 -21.60 12.58
C ASN A 55 19.22 -21.00 12.80
N LYS A 56 19.44 -19.73 12.41
CA LYS A 56 20.74 -19.07 12.55
C LYS A 56 21.04 -18.64 13.98
N LEU A 57 20.03 -18.15 14.70
CA LEU A 57 20.22 -17.54 16.02
C LEU A 57 19.76 -18.44 17.18
N GLY A 58 19.11 -19.57 16.90
CA GLY A 58 18.62 -20.48 17.94
C GLY A 58 17.50 -19.88 18.79
N THR A 59 16.73 -18.95 18.22
CA THR A 59 15.67 -18.23 18.92
C THR A 59 14.39 -19.04 19.06
N ALA A 60 13.46 -18.57 19.90
CA ALA A 60 12.10 -19.11 19.97
C ALA A 60 11.37 -18.95 18.62
N PRO A 61 10.36 -19.80 18.33
CA PRO A 61 9.59 -19.71 17.09
C PRO A 61 8.94 -18.35 16.86
N VAL A 62 9.01 -17.82 15.63
CA VAL A 62 8.26 -16.65 15.23
C VAL A 62 6.88 -17.08 14.72
N VAL A 63 5.82 -16.55 15.32
CA VAL A 63 4.45 -16.87 14.95
C VAL A 63 3.91 -15.79 14.02
N GLY A 64 3.84 -16.08 12.71
CA GLY A 64 3.32 -15.16 11.70
C GLY A 64 1.83 -15.36 11.44
N GLU A 65 1.09 -14.26 11.28
CA GLU A 65 -0.28 -14.22 10.79
C GLU A 65 -0.33 -13.33 9.54
N PHE A 66 -0.99 -13.80 8.46
CA PHE A 66 -1.14 -12.99 7.26
C PHE A 66 -2.55 -13.02 6.68
N MET A 67 -2.92 -11.98 5.94
CA MET A 67 -4.20 -11.85 5.27
C MET A 67 -4.14 -10.79 4.15
N GLY A 68 -5.22 -10.66 3.39
CA GLY A 68 -5.38 -9.60 2.39
C GLY A 68 -5.41 -8.21 3.03
N PHE A 69 -5.05 -7.20 2.25
CA PHE A 69 -4.95 -5.80 2.72
C PHE A 69 -6.27 -5.27 3.30
N THR A 70 -7.41 -5.63 2.70
CA THR A 70 -8.74 -5.19 3.13
C THR A 70 -9.11 -5.69 4.53
N ASP A 71 -8.75 -6.94 4.86
CA ASP A 71 -9.06 -7.56 6.15
C ASP A 71 -8.04 -7.23 7.23
N TYR A 72 -6.85 -6.79 6.82
CA TYR A 72 -5.72 -6.54 7.69
C TYR A 72 -5.98 -5.41 8.70
N TRP A 73 -6.41 -4.25 8.24
CA TRP A 73 -6.57 -3.07 9.09
C TRP A 73 -7.66 -3.21 10.15
N PRO A 74 -8.86 -3.75 9.85
CA PRO A 74 -9.85 -4.07 10.88
C PRO A 74 -9.33 -5.04 11.93
N LYS A 75 -8.51 -6.03 11.52
CA LYS A 75 -7.91 -7.00 12.43
C LYS A 75 -6.88 -6.34 13.37
N VAL A 76 -5.93 -5.58 12.80
CA VAL A 76 -4.91 -4.86 13.58
C VAL A 76 -5.56 -3.88 14.57
N ALA A 77 -6.53 -3.10 14.11
CA ALA A 77 -7.26 -2.16 14.96
C ALA A 77 -7.94 -2.88 16.14
N THR A 78 -8.61 -4.01 15.89
CA THR A 78 -9.28 -4.80 16.92
C THR A 78 -8.29 -5.39 17.93
N GLN A 79 -7.17 -5.94 17.46
CA GLN A 79 -6.15 -6.53 18.34
C GLN A 79 -5.46 -5.46 19.17
N THR A 80 -5.17 -4.30 18.58
CA THR A 80 -4.55 -3.15 19.26
C THR A 80 -5.48 -2.59 20.33
N ALA A 81 -6.74 -2.33 20.00
CA ALA A 81 -7.74 -1.83 20.96
C ALA A 81 -8.00 -2.84 22.09
N GLY A 82 -7.91 -4.14 21.81
CA GLY A 82 -8.03 -5.21 22.80
C GLY A 82 -6.77 -5.43 23.66
N GLY A 83 -5.69 -4.68 23.48
CA GLY A 83 -4.43 -4.85 24.20
C GLY A 83 -3.72 -6.18 23.89
N ASN A 84 -3.99 -6.79 22.74
CA ASN A 84 -3.44 -8.07 22.29
C ASN A 84 -2.81 -7.98 20.89
N ALA A 85 -2.26 -6.82 20.56
CA ALA A 85 -1.52 -6.66 19.31
C ALA A 85 -0.37 -7.68 19.23
N PRO A 86 -0.03 -8.20 18.02
CA PRO A 86 1.22 -8.89 17.79
C PRO A 86 2.42 -8.00 18.09
N ASP A 87 3.57 -8.59 18.38
CA ASP A 87 4.80 -7.84 18.72
C ASP A 87 5.26 -7.00 17.53
N LEU A 88 5.25 -7.59 16.33
CA LEU A 88 5.56 -6.92 15.08
C LEU A 88 4.30 -6.71 14.24
N ILE A 89 4.12 -5.48 13.79
CA ILE A 89 3.00 -5.07 12.93
C ILE A 89 3.59 -4.52 11.63
N GLN A 90 3.25 -5.13 10.49
CA GLN A 90 3.57 -4.54 9.20
C GLN A 90 2.75 -3.25 9.03
N MET A 91 3.42 -2.14 8.77
CA MET A 91 2.82 -0.81 8.72
C MET A 91 2.93 -0.21 7.32
N ASP A 92 1.86 0.43 6.88
CA ASP A 92 1.84 1.27 5.69
C ASP A 92 2.14 2.73 6.08
N TYR A 93 2.81 3.46 5.19
CA TYR A 93 3.15 4.86 5.38
C TYR A 93 1.91 5.74 5.68
N ARG A 94 0.74 5.35 5.16
CA ARG A 94 -0.55 6.04 5.37
C ARG A 94 -1.04 5.98 6.81
N TYR A 95 -0.67 4.94 7.55
CA TYR A 95 -1.25 4.68 8.88
C TYR A 95 -0.25 4.88 10.04
N ILE A 96 1.04 5.05 9.74
CA ILE A 96 2.07 5.13 10.81
C ILE A 96 1.83 6.28 11.77
N VAL A 97 1.40 7.44 11.26
CA VAL A 97 1.09 8.63 12.08
C VAL A 97 -0.04 8.32 13.06
N GLU A 98 -1.14 7.76 12.58
CA GLU A 98 -2.29 7.41 13.41
C GLU A 98 -1.92 6.45 14.55
N TYR A 99 -1.21 5.36 14.20
CA TYR A 99 -0.85 4.35 15.21
C TYR A 99 0.20 4.85 16.20
N ALA A 100 1.17 5.66 15.77
CA ALA A 100 2.16 6.26 16.65
C ALA A 100 1.53 7.28 17.61
N GLN A 101 0.69 8.19 17.10
CA GLN A 101 0.04 9.22 17.91
C GLN A 101 -0.97 8.64 18.92
N ARG A 102 -1.62 7.53 18.57
CA ARG A 102 -2.48 6.76 19.50
C ARG A 102 -1.71 5.98 20.56
N GLY A 103 -0.36 6.02 20.54
CA GLY A 103 0.47 5.29 21.49
C GLY A 103 0.45 3.77 21.31
N ALA A 104 0.08 3.28 20.11
CA ALA A 104 0.04 1.87 19.79
C ALA A 104 1.41 1.28 19.46
N LEU A 105 2.37 2.14 19.07
CA LEU A 105 3.71 1.75 18.66
C LEU A 105 4.76 2.18 19.68
N THR A 106 5.84 1.41 19.76
CA THR A 106 7.04 1.73 20.54
C THR A 106 8.02 2.51 19.66
N PRO A 107 8.56 3.67 20.12
CA PRO A 107 9.70 4.30 19.46
C PRO A 107 10.91 3.36 19.43
N LEU A 108 11.65 3.38 18.33
CA LEU A 108 12.82 2.52 18.11
C LEU A 108 14.15 3.27 18.28
N ASP A 109 14.11 4.54 18.72
CA ASP A 109 15.29 5.40 18.82
C ASP A 109 16.37 4.81 19.73
N ASP A 110 16.00 4.19 20.84
CA ASP A 110 16.93 3.58 21.81
C ASP A 110 17.66 2.34 21.24
N TYR A 111 17.16 1.77 20.15
CA TYR A 111 17.77 0.60 19.50
C TYR A 111 18.72 0.98 18.35
N LEU A 112 18.64 2.23 17.85
CA LEU A 112 19.44 2.69 16.71
C LEU A 112 20.94 2.69 17.02
N GLY A 113 21.73 2.14 16.09
CA GLY A 113 23.18 2.02 16.23
C GLY A 113 23.62 0.92 17.22
N GLY A 114 22.68 0.18 17.79
CA GLY A 114 22.88 -0.99 18.64
C GLY A 114 22.23 -2.24 18.02
N ALA A 115 21.13 -2.71 18.61
CA ALA A 115 20.38 -3.87 18.11
C ALA A 115 19.73 -3.64 16.74
N LEU A 116 19.52 -2.38 16.35
CA LEU A 116 18.99 -1.98 15.06
C LEU A 116 20.05 -1.15 14.30
N ASP A 117 20.69 -1.78 13.30
CA ASP A 117 21.71 -1.17 12.45
C ASP A 117 21.11 -0.75 11.10
N LEU A 118 20.95 0.56 10.91
CA LEU A 118 20.44 1.17 9.68
C LEU A 118 21.50 2.09 9.01
N ALA A 119 22.78 1.89 9.30
CA ALA A 119 23.85 2.81 8.87
C ALA A 119 23.99 2.94 7.33
N ASP A 120 23.60 1.90 6.57
CA ASP A 120 23.64 1.90 5.11
C ASP A 120 22.28 2.07 4.43
N PHE A 121 21.26 2.45 5.24
CA PHE A 121 19.93 2.74 4.71
C PHE A 121 19.89 4.11 4.04
N ASP A 122 19.10 4.21 2.99
CA ASP A 122 18.82 5.49 2.34
C ASP A 122 18.12 6.43 3.34
N ALA A 123 18.57 7.69 3.40
CA ALA A 123 18.09 8.66 4.38
C ALA A 123 16.56 8.92 4.30
N ASP A 124 15.98 8.91 3.11
CA ASP A 124 14.55 9.06 2.89
C ASP A 124 13.74 7.90 3.48
N GLN A 125 14.30 6.69 3.49
CA GLN A 125 13.66 5.51 4.09
C GLN A 125 13.67 5.53 5.62
N ILE A 126 14.68 6.15 6.22
CA ILE A 126 14.75 6.41 7.67
C ILE A 126 13.77 7.53 8.04
N GLU A 127 13.79 8.64 7.28
CA GLU A 127 12.93 9.79 7.56
C GLU A 127 11.44 9.43 7.47
N ALA A 128 11.07 8.59 6.51
CA ALA A 128 9.70 8.11 6.35
C ALA A 128 9.19 7.24 7.52
N GLY A 129 10.09 6.68 8.34
CA GLY A 129 9.74 5.93 9.55
C GLY A 129 9.53 6.79 10.79
N LYS A 130 9.69 8.12 10.68
CA LYS A 130 9.56 9.05 11.82
C LYS A 130 8.17 9.65 11.91
N VAL A 131 7.73 9.85 13.14
CA VAL A 131 6.52 10.60 13.50
C VAL A 131 6.87 11.50 14.68
N ASP A 132 6.61 12.80 14.55
CA ASP A 132 6.91 13.81 15.59
C ASP A 132 8.37 13.73 16.10
N GLY A 133 9.30 13.49 15.16
CA GLY A 133 10.74 13.41 15.42
C GLY A 133 11.23 12.11 16.06
N LYS A 134 10.36 11.13 16.33
CA LYS A 134 10.70 9.79 16.85
C LYS A 134 10.60 8.75 15.76
N PHE A 135 11.46 7.76 15.78
CA PHE A 135 11.53 6.69 14.81
C PHE A 135 10.65 5.49 15.22
N TYR A 136 9.69 5.10 14.41
CA TYR A 136 8.73 4.02 14.69
C TYR A 136 8.74 2.89 13.66
N GLY A 137 9.14 3.15 12.43
CA GLY A 137 8.99 2.21 11.33
C GLY A 137 10.27 1.95 10.55
N VAL A 138 10.68 0.68 10.48
CA VAL A 138 11.83 0.24 9.70
C VAL A 138 11.37 -0.16 8.30
N SER A 139 11.80 0.57 7.28
CA SER A 139 11.49 0.26 5.89
C SER A 139 11.98 -1.13 5.50
N MET A 140 11.10 -1.96 4.97
CA MET A 140 11.46 -3.26 4.41
C MET A 140 11.92 -3.16 2.96
N GLY A 141 11.62 -2.05 2.29
CA GLY A 141 12.02 -1.77 0.93
C GLY A 141 11.39 -0.48 0.42
N ALA A 142 12.10 0.18 -0.46
CA ALA A 142 11.66 1.38 -1.14
C ALA A 142 10.78 1.04 -2.33
N GLY A 143 9.76 1.86 -2.56
CA GLY A 143 8.87 1.75 -3.70
C GLY A 143 8.20 3.07 -4.02
N GLY A 144 7.30 3.03 -4.97
CA GLY A 144 6.48 4.13 -5.39
C GLY A 144 5.48 3.64 -6.40
N PHE A 145 4.70 4.55 -6.92
CA PHE A 145 3.72 4.24 -7.94
C PHE A 145 4.28 4.52 -9.33
N CYS A 146 3.83 3.76 -10.30
CA CYS A 146 4.26 3.87 -11.69
C CYS A 146 3.07 3.68 -12.64
N LEU A 147 3.29 3.93 -13.90
CA LEU A 147 2.45 3.38 -14.96
C LEU A 147 3.07 2.06 -15.42
N GLN A 148 2.40 0.93 -15.17
CA GLN A 148 2.74 -0.31 -15.87
C GLN A 148 2.09 -0.31 -17.24
N VAL A 149 2.85 -0.74 -18.24
CA VAL A 149 2.47 -0.64 -19.65
C VAL A 149 2.62 -1.98 -20.34
N ASN A 150 1.61 -2.40 -21.07
CA ASN A 150 1.71 -3.51 -22.03
C ASN A 150 2.43 -3.01 -23.28
N ALA A 151 3.75 -3.15 -23.30
CA ALA A 151 4.60 -2.69 -24.39
C ALA A 151 4.19 -3.34 -25.73
N SER A 152 3.89 -4.63 -25.72
CA SER A 152 3.46 -5.35 -26.94
C SER A 152 2.18 -4.78 -27.55
N ALA A 153 1.27 -4.22 -26.77
CA ALA A 153 0.05 -3.59 -27.29
C ALA A 153 0.35 -2.27 -28.05
N PHE A 154 1.29 -1.48 -27.55
CA PHE A 154 1.75 -0.27 -28.24
C PHE A 154 2.53 -0.61 -29.51
N GLU A 155 3.40 -1.62 -29.46
CA GLU A 155 4.13 -2.11 -30.64
C GLU A 155 3.19 -2.63 -31.73
N ARG A 156 2.13 -3.37 -31.37
CA ARG A 156 1.11 -3.81 -32.33
C ARG A 156 0.40 -2.65 -33.01
N ALA A 157 0.25 -1.54 -32.31
CA ALA A 157 -0.34 -0.31 -32.86
C ALA A 157 0.64 0.53 -33.68
N GLY A 158 1.93 0.16 -33.73
CA GLY A 158 2.97 0.98 -34.33
C GLY A 158 3.19 2.31 -33.59
N LEU A 159 2.82 2.38 -32.33
CA LEU A 159 2.92 3.55 -31.48
C LEU A 159 4.14 3.44 -30.53
N PRO A 160 4.74 4.57 -30.15
CA PRO A 160 5.79 4.54 -29.14
C PRO A 160 5.22 4.03 -27.80
N VAL A 161 5.96 3.14 -27.16
CA VAL A 161 5.67 2.72 -25.78
C VAL A 161 5.83 3.94 -24.87
N PRO A 162 4.86 4.26 -23.99
CA PRO A 162 4.98 5.38 -23.06
C PRO A 162 6.28 5.34 -22.27
N GLY A 163 6.98 6.46 -22.24
CA GLY A 163 8.25 6.64 -21.54
C GLY A 163 8.12 7.61 -20.35
N PRO A 164 9.23 7.89 -19.65
CA PRO A 164 9.22 8.71 -18.43
C PRO A 164 8.66 10.12 -18.59
N THR A 165 8.70 10.66 -19.81
CA THR A 165 8.26 12.03 -20.12
C THR A 165 6.95 12.09 -20.91
N THR A 166 6.30 10.95 -21.14
CA THR A 166 5.00 10.90 -21.84
C THR A 166 3.94 11.65 -21.07
N THR A 167 3.22 12.54 -21.75
CA THR A 167 2.16 13.37 -21.17
C THR A 167 0.78 12.76 -21.35
N TYR A 168 -0.21 13.19 -20.53
CA TYR A 168 -1.62 12.86 -20.76
C TYR A 168 -2.12 13.33 -22.13
N ALA A 169 -1.65 14.48 -22.61
CA ALA A 169 -2.01 15.02 -23.91
C ALA A 169 -1.52 14.14 -25.07
N GLU A 170 -0.29 13.60 -24.99
CA GLU A 170 0.23 12.66 -25.99
C GLU A 170 -0.55 11.35 -25.98
N LEU A 171 -0.88 10.81 -24.80
CA LEU A 171 -1.72 9.61 -24.69
C LEU A 171 -3.09 9.86 -25.33
N LEU A 172 -3.70 11.01 -25.07
CA LEU A 172 -4.98 11.38 -25.67
C LEU A 172 -4.90 11.43 -27.20
N GLY A 173 -3.78 11.95 -27.72
CA GLY A 173 -3.54 12.02 -29.19
C GLY A 173 -3.35 10.64 -29.84
N MET A 174 -2.85 9.64 -29.13
CA MET A 174 -2.62 8.29 -29.63
C MET A 174 -3.85 7.37 -29.55
N ALA A 175 -4.91 7.78 -28.83
CA ALA A 175 -6.02 6.89 -28.49
C ALA A 175 -6.73 6.28 -29.70
N GLY A 176 -6.93 7.04 -30.78
CA GLY A 176 -7.59 6.56 -32.00
C GLY A 176 -6.84 5.42 -32.67
N ASP A 177 -5.55 5.62 -32.91
CA ASP A 177 -4.69 4.62 -33.56
C ASP A 177 -4.49 3.38 -32.67
N PHE A 178 -4.34 3.60 -31.36
CA PHE A 178 -4.25 2.50 -30.42
C PHE A 178 -5.49 1.61 -30.43
N ASN A 179 -6.68 2.22 -30.37
CA ASN A 179 -7.96 1.50 -30.36
C ASN A 179 -8.22 0.75 -31.68
N ALA A 180 -7.78 1.30 -32.82
CA ALA A 180 -7.90 0.66 -34.11
C ALA A 180 -7.07 -0.64 -34.21
N ALA A 181 -5.90 -0.67 -33.58
CA ALA A 181 -5.01 -1.83 -33.59
C ALA A 181 -5.31 -2.85 -32.47
N ASN A 182 -5.95 -2.45 -31.38
CA ASN A 182 -6.18 -3.27 -30.19
C ASN A 182 -7.68 -3.34 -29.85
N ALA A 183 -8.46 -4.05 -30.66
CA ALA A 183 -9.90 -4.16 -30.47
C ALA A 183 -10.27 -4.71 -29.09
N GLY A 184 -11.13 -4.00 -28.36
CA GLY A 184 -11.59 -4.37 -27.02
C GLY A 184 -10.62 -4.01 -25.87
N MET A 185 -9.49 -3.37 -26.16
CA MET A 185 -8.54 -2.86 -25.17
C MET A 185 -8.46 -1.34 -25.29
N ARG A 186 -8.42 -0.63 -24.17
CA ARG A 186 -8.12 0.79 -24.10
C ARG A 186 -6.67 1.00 -23.70
N MET A 187 -6.15 2.21 -23.93
CA MET A 187 -4.76 2.52 -23.61
C MET A 187 -4.53 2.64 -22.11
N LEU A 188 -5.47 3.24 -21.36
CA LEU A 188 -5.37 3.48 -19.92
C LEU A 188 -6.51 2.78 -19.16
N GLN A 189 -6.23 2.32 -17.94
CA GLN A 189 -7.29 2.19 -16.95
C GLN A 189 -7.78 3.59 -16.55
N ASP A 190 -9.00 3.70 -16.02
CA ASP A 190 -9.47 4.97 -15.44
C ASP A 190 -8.76 5.22 -14.10
N GLY A 191 -7.92 6.25 -14.07
CA GLY A 191 -7.16 6.65 -12.88
C GLY A 191 -7.81 7.79 -12.09
N SER A 192 -9.02 8.23 -12.44
CA SER A 192 -9.66 9.38 -11.79
C SER A 192 -9.86 9.20 -10.29
N GLY A 193 -10.12 7.96 -9.84
CA GLY A 193 -10.24 7.58 -8.44
C GLY A 193 -8.93 7.06 -7.80
N ASN A 194 -7.81 7.12 -8.52
CA ASN A 194 -6.52 6.65 -8.02
C ASN A 194 -5.78 7.79 -7.31
N GLU A 195 -5.76 7.78 -5.98
CA GLU A 195 -5.10 8.82 -5.17
C GLU A 195 -3.63 9.04 -5.56
N PRO A 196 -2.77 7.98 -5.75
CA PRO A 196 -1.40 8.19 -6.17
C PRO A 196 -1.26 8.89 -7.53
N ALA A 197 -2.20 8.67 -8.46
CA ALA A 197 -2.19 9.36 -9.75
C ALA A 197 -2.59 10.84 -9.59
N LEU A 198 -3.59 11.14 -8.75
CA LEU A 198 -3.96 12.51 -8.40
C LEU A 198 -2.80 13.23 -7.69
N GLU A 199 -2.17 12.58 -6.69
CA GLU A 199 -1.04 13.14 -5.98
C GLU A 199 0.13 13.47 -6.93
N ASN A 200 0.50 12.53 -7.79
CA ASN A 200 1.55 12.74 -8.78
C ASN A 200 1.25 13.93 -9.70
N TRP A 201 0.01 14.04 -10.17
CA TRP A 201 -0.44 15.13 -11.02
C TRP A 201 -0.42 16.50 -10.30
N LEU A 202 -0.86 16.56 -9.04
CA LEU A 202 -0.80 17.76 -8.20
C LEU A 202 0.65 18.20 -7.97
N ARG A 203 1.54 17.27 -7.62
CA ARG A 203 2.95 17.56 -7.32
C ARG A 203 3.70 18.11 -8.53
N GLN A 204 3.43 17.62 -9.72
CA GLN A 204 3.99 18.18 -10.97
C GLN A 204 3.57 19.64 -11.20
N ARG A 205 2.52 20.09 -10.55
CA ARG A 205 1.97 21.46 -10.59
C ARG A 205 2.40 22.30 -9.38
N GLY A 206 3.34 21.77 -8.55
CA GLY A 206 3.81 22.45 -7.34
C GLY A 206 2.80 22.42 -6.18
N LYS A 207 1.83 21.51 -6.22
CA LYS A 207 0.81 21.31 -5.20
C LYS A 207 1.07 20.02 -4.41
N ALA A 208 0.24 19.68 -3.42
CA ALA A 208 0.29 18.43 -2.67
C ALA A 208 -1.13 17.97 -2.32
N LEU A 209 -1.29 16.74 -1.83
CA LEU A 209 -2.56 16.30 -1.23
C LEU A 209 -2.79 16.96 0.13
N TYR A 210 -1.75 16.96 0.97
CA TYR A 210 -1.81 17.45 2.34
C TYR A 210 -0.61 18.36 2.65
N THR A 211 -0.82 19.29 3.58
CA THR A 211 0.26 20.08 4.20
C THR A 211 0.98 19.25 5.28
N ALA A 212 2.08 19.76 5.80
CA ALA A 212 2.78 19.13 6.94
C ALA A 212 1.92 19.08 8.22
N GLU A 213 0.96 20.01 8.33
CA GLU A 213 0.01 20.08 9.44
C GLU A 213 -1.20 19.15 9.25
N GLY A 214 -1.26 18.44 8.13
CA GLY A 214 -2.34 17.49 7.82
C GLY A 214 -3.59 18.11 7.23
N GLU A 215 -3.52 19.36 6.78
CA GLU A 215 -4.62 20.03 6.08
C GLU A 215 -4.63 19.68 4.59
N LEU A 216 -5.78 19.83 3.92
CA LEU A 216 -5.89 19.65 2.48
C LEU A 216 -5.08 20.74 1.75
N ALA A 217 -4.17 20.34 0.83
CA ALA A 217 -3.24 21.25 0.17
C ALA A 217 -3.57 21.54 -1.30
N PHE A 218 -4.78 21.21 -1.76
CA PHE A 218 -5.30 21.56 -3.09
C PHE A 218 -6.73 22.10 -2.99
N GLY A 219 -7.17 22.79 -4.02
CA GLY A 219 -8.47 23.45 -4.04
C GLY A 219 -9.45 22.85 -5.05
N THR A 220 -10.64 23.43 -5.07
CA THR A 220 -11.74 23.03 -5.97
C THR A 220 -11.35 23.16 -7.45
N GLU A 221 -10.55 24.17 -7.82
CA GLU A 221 -10.06 24.34 -9.18
C GLU A 221 -9.17 23.18 -9.62
N ASP A 222 -8.23 22.77 -8.76
CA ASP A 222 -7.36 21.61 -9.04
C ASP A 222 -8.14 20.32 -9.20
N ALA A 223 -9.12 20.10 -8.32
CA ALA A 223 -9.99 18.92 -8.38
C ALA A 223 -10.88 18.93 -9.64
N ALA A 224 -11.39 20.10 -10.06
CA ALA A 224 -12.19 20.23 -11.27
C ALA A 224 -11.35 19.94 -12.53
N GLU A 225 -10.13 20.46 -12.61
CA GLU A 225 -9.21 20.16 -13.71
C GLU A 225 -8.87 18.65 -13.77
N TRP A 226 -8.68 18.00 -12.61
CA TRP A 226 -8.46 16.55 -12.55
C TRP A 226 -9.63 15.74 -13.08
N PHE A 227 -10.84 16.02 -12.62
CA PHE A 227 -12.03 15.30 -13.10
C PHE A 227 -12.32 15.59 -14.57
N THR A 228 -12.08 16.82 -15.04
CA THR A 228 -12.22 17.20 -16.46
C THR A 228 -11.22 16.45 -17.34
N LEU A 229 -9.96 16.36 -16.93
CA LEU A 229 -8.94 15.56 -17.64
C LEU A 229 -9.42 14.14 -17.87
N TRP A 230 -9.96 13.48 -16.85
CA TRP A 230 -10.43 12.11 -16.98
C TRP A 230 -11.75 11.99 -17.76
N ALA A 231 -12.62 13.00 -17.70
CA ALA A 231 -13.80 13.06 -18.55
C ALA A 231 -13.40 13.16 -20.04
N ASP A 232 -12.39 13.95 -20.38
CA ASP A 232 -11.84 14.06 -21.72
C ASP A 232 -11.20 12.75 -22.19
N LEU A 233 -10.41 12.08 -21.35
CA LEU A 233 -9.80 10.79 -21.65
C LEU A 233 -10.87 9.72 -21.94
N ARG A 234 -11.95 9.67 -21.16
CA ARG A 234 -13.11 8.80 -21.41
C ARG A 234 -13.83 9.18 -22.70
N GLY A 235 -14.12 10.46 -22.90
CA GLY A 235 -14.81 10.98 -24.10
C GLY A 235 -14.07 10.67 -25.41
N LYS A 236 -12.73 10.61 -25.36
CA LYS A 236 -11.87 10.22 -26.49
C LYS A 236 -11.55 8.72 -26.52
N GLN A 237 -12.13 7.94 -25.61
CA GLN A 237 -11.89 6.51 -25.48
C GLN A 237 -10.41 6.14 -25.26
N ALA A 238 -9.64 7.03 -24.64
CA ALA A 238 -8.25 6.78 -24.26
C ALA A 238 -8.15 5.87 -23.04
N CYS A 239 -9.16 5.88 -22.15
CA CYS A 239 -9.24 4.96 -21.02
C CYS A 239 -10.51 4.08 -21.09
N VAL A 240 -10.57 3.07 -20.23
CA VAL A 240 -11.70 2.16 -20.08
C VAL A 240 -12.98 2.92 -19.70
N THR A 241 -14.14 2.31 -19.97
CA THR A 241 -15.43 2.89 -19.59
C THR A 241 -15.67 2.77 -18.07
N ALA A 242 -16.66 3.52 -17.57
CA ALA A 242 -17.08 3.44 -16.19
C ALA A 242 -17.52 2.03 -15.77
N GLU A 243 -18.26 1.35 -16.65
CA GLU A 243 -18.74 -0.03 -16.44
C GLU A 243 -17.58 -1.02 -16.37
N GLU A 244 -16.58 -0.87 -17.25
CA GLU A 244 -15.38 -1.71 -17.24
C GLU A 244 -14.58 -1.48 -15.97
N GLN A 245 -14.34 -0.23 -15.59
CA GLN A 245 -13.60 0.11 -14.37
C GLN A 245 -14.28 -0.42 -13.10
N ALA A 246 -15.60 -0.41 -13.04
CA ALA A 246 -16.38 -0.89 -11.90
C ALA A 246 -16.27 -2.40 -11.65
N ILE A 247 -15.77 -3.18 -12.60
CA ILE A 247 -15.56 -4.63 -12.44
C ILE A 247 -14.31 -4.92 -11.60
N SER A 248 -13.35 -4.00 -11.56
CA SER A 248 -12.12 -4.18 -10.78
C SER A 248 -12.41 -4.14 -9.27
N THR A 249 -12.00 -5.20 -8.58
CA THR A 249 -12.14 -5.31 -7.10
C THR A 249 -10.88 -4.85 -6.35
N GLY A 250 -9.92 -4.24 -7.05
CA GLY A 250 -8.65 -3.80 -6.46
C GLY A 250 -7.62 -4.92 -6.26
N THR A 251 -7.86 -6.11 -6.81
CA THR A 251 -6.89 -7.21 -6.82
C THR A 251 -6.19 -7.30 -8.18
N ILE A 252 -4.99 -7.88 -8.23
CA ILE A 252 -4.17 -7.96 -9.45
C ILE A 252 -4.92 -8.72 -10.55
N ASP A 253 -5.54 -9.84 -10.23
CA ASP A 253 -6.26 -10.72 -11.17
C ASP A 253 -7.50 -10.06 -11.81
N THR A 254 -8.13 -9.10 -11.13
CA THR A 254 -9.27 -8.33 -11.65
C THR A 254 -8.86 -6.98 -12.27
N SER A 255 -7.58 -6.66 -12.27
CA SER A 255 -7.09 -5.39 -12.82
C SER A 255 -7.36 -5.28 -14.33
N MET A 256 -7.52 -4.06 -14.81
CA MET A 256 -7.76 -3.79 -16.22
C MET A 256 -6.60 -4.26 -17.11
N LEU A 257 -5.38 -4.22 -16.60
CA LEU A 257 -4.18 -4.67 -17.29
C LEU A 257 -4.15 -6.20 -17.45
N VAL A 258 -4.42 -6.95 -16.37
CA VAL A 258 -4.43 -8.43 -16.40
C VAL A 258 -5.61 -8.98 -17.21
N THR A 259 -6.78 -8.36 -17.08
CA THR A 259 -7.97 -8.76 -17.86
C THR A 259 -7.91 -8.34 -19.33
N GLY A 260 -6.86 -7.61 -19.75
CA GLY A 260 -6.69 -7.15 -21.13
C GLY A 260 -7.65 -6.05 -21.55
N ARG A 261 -8.31 -5.38 -20.62
CA ARG A 261 -9.20 -4.24 -20.86
C ARG A 261 -8.45 -2.95 -21.09
N ALA A 262 -7.31 -2.79 -20.41
CA ALA A 262 -6.41 -1.66 -20.58
C ALA A 262 -4.98 -2.15 -20.86
N ALA A 263 -4.25 -1.37 -21.66
CA ALA A 263 -2.83 -1.59 -21.90
C ALA A 263 -1.94 -0.95 -20.84
N SER A 264 -2.48 -0.19 -19.91
CA SER A 264 -1.71 0.35 -18.80
C SER A 264 -2.53 0.53 -17.54
N GLY A 265 -1.84 0.50 -16.39
CA GLY A 265 -2.44 0.65 -15.06
C GLY A 265 -1.52 1.39 -14.10
N PHE A 266 -2.14 2.11 -13.16
CA PHE A 266 -1.44 2.80 -12.08
C PHE A 266 -1.24 1.82 -10.91
N THR A 267 -0.01 1.39 -10.70
CA THR A 267 0.32 0.30 -9.76
C THR A 267 1.60 0.61 -8.98
N GLY A 268 1.93 -0.22 -7.99
CA GLY A 268 3.23 -0.20 -7.35
C GLY A 268 4.32 -0.73 -8.29
N VAL A 269 5.49 -0.08 -8.30
CA VAL A 269 6.61 -0.51 -9.16
C VAL A 269 7.08 -1.94 -8.84
N ASN A 270 7.00 -2.35 -7.58
CA ASN A 270 7.36 -3.69 -7.12
C ASN A 270 6.35 -4.79 -7.53
N GLU A 271 5.19 -4.41 -8.08
CA GLU A 271 4.17 -5.36 -8.51
C GLU A 271 4.38 -5.88 -9.94
N LEU A 272 5.32 -5.30 -10.69
CA LEU A 272 5.60 -5.69 -12.08
C LEU A 272 5.73 -7.19 -12.28
N ILE A 273 6.47 -7.87 -11.38
CA ILE A 273 6.70 -9.32 -11.48
C ILE A 273 5.39 -10.10 -11.35
N ALA A 274 4.54 -9.70 -10.40
CA ALA A 274 3.25 -10.34 -10.17
C ALA A 274 2.28 -10.13 -11.35
N TYR A 275 2.27 -8.93 -11.93
CA TYR A 275 1.48 -8.64 -13.13
C TYR A 275 2.00 -9.41 -14.34
N GLN A 276 3.32 -9.43 -14.58
CA GLN A 276 3.90 -10.15 -15.70
C GLN A 276 3.62 -11.66 -15.65
N ALA A 277 3.54 -12.24 -14.46
CA ALA A 277 3.19 -13.66 -14.31
C ALA A 277 1.77 -14.00 -14.82
N LEU A 278 0.87 -13.02 -14.86
CA LEU A 278 -0.52 -13.18 -15.30
C LEU A 278 -0.77 -12.67 -16.73
N VAL A 279 0.13 -11.87 -17.28
CA VAL A 279 0.00 -11.26 -18.61
C VAL A 279 1.01 -11.91 -19.56
N LYS A 280 0.54 -12.38 -20.72
CA LYS A 280 1.40 -13.00 -21.74
C LYS A 280 2.26 -12.01 -22.52
N ASP A 281 1.70 -10.81 -22.74
CA ASP A 281 2.38 -9.71 -23.42
C ASP A 281 3.51 -9.16 -22.52
N THR A 282 4.52 -8.55 -23.12
CA THR A 282 5.62 -7.93 -22.36
C THR A 282 5.13 -6.67 -21.66
N LEU A 283 5.29 -6.64 -20.34
CA LEU A 283 5.04 -5.46 -19.53
C LEU A 283 6.33 -4.66 -19.30
N ALA A 284 6.17 -3.36 -19.15
CA ALA A 284 7.22 -2.43 -18.76
C ALA A 284 6.71 -1.48 -17.67
N VAL A 285 7.60 -0.86 -16.93
CA VAL A 285 7.29 0.21 -15.97
C VAL A 285 7.83 1.54 -16.47
N THR A 286 7.05 2.59 -16.29
CA THR A 286 7.47 3.95 -16.61
C THR A 286 6.90 4.94 -15.61
N ASN A 287 7.33 6.20 -15.69
CA ASN A 287 6.73 7.28 -14.91
C ASN A 287 5.23 7.38 -15.18
N MET A 288 4.47 7.86 -14.21
CA MET A 288 3.09 8.29 -14.45
C MET A 288 3.08 9.43 -15.47
N PRO A 289 2.02 9.54 -16.30
CA PRO A 289 1.98 10.56 -17.34
C PRO A 289 2.19 11.97 -16.78
N LEU A 290 2.93 12.79 -17.51
CA LEU A 290 3.14 14.17 -17.12
C LEU A 290 1.88 15.00 -17.40
N ALA A 291 1.58 15.92 -16.48
CA ALA A 291 0.50 16.90 -16.65
C ALA A 291 0.78 17.85 -17.82
N MET A 292 2.05 18.15 -18.05
CA MET A 292 2.53 18.98 -19.15
C MET A 292 3.95 18.60 -19.56
N ALA A 293 4.34 18.92 -20.78
CA ALA A 293 5.72 18.70 -21.25
C ALA A 293 6.72 19.45 -20.38
N GLY A 294 7.80 18.77 -19.99
CA GLY A 294 8.82 19.32 -19.10
C GLY A 294 8.42 19.39 -17.62
N GLY A 295 7.30 18.78 -17.24
CA GLY A 295 6.88 18.63 -15.83
C GLY A 295 7.93 17.89 -15.00
N LYS A 296 8.05 18.23 -13.71
CA LYS A 296 9.07 17.73 -12.78
C LYS A 296 8.47 17.39 -11.42
N GLY A 297 9.18 16.53 -10.67
CA GLY A 297 8.97 16.36 -9.24
C GLY A 297 7.66 15.71 -8.83
N GLY A 298 6.92 15.07 -9.73
CA GLY A 298 5.67 14.38 -9.39
C GLY A 298 5.90 13.09 -8.63
N GLN A 299 6.93 12.35 -8.99
CA GLN A 299 7.30 11.08 -8.36
C GLN A 299 8.01 11.28 -7.01
N TYR A 300 7.90 10.29 -6.16
CA TYR A 300 8.66 10.16 -4.93
C TYR A 300 8.87 8.69 -4.58
N ARG A 301 9.86 8.44 -3.75
CA ARG A 301 10.17 7.11 -3.22
C ARG A 301 9.75 7.07 -1.76
N LYS A 302 9.04 6.03 -1.37
CA LYS A 302 8.58 5.81 0.00
C LYS A 302 8.81 4.35 0.42
N PRO A 303 8.75 4.02 1.71
CA PRO A 303 8.62 2.63 2.12
C PRO A 303 7.38 1.99 1.49
N THR A 304 7.54 0.84 0.87
CA THR A 304 6.40 0.03 0.42
C THR A 304 5.61 -0.48 1.62
N MET A 305 6.35 -0.84 2.66
CA MET A 305 5.87 -1.25 3.97
C MET A 305 7.00 -1.18 5.00
N MET A 306 6.66 -1.13 6.25
CA MET A 306 7.60 -1.04 7.37
C MET A 306 7.30 -2.12 8.40
N TRP A 307 8.32 -2.57 9.14
CA TRP A 307 8.09 -3.22 10.41
C TRP A 307 7.99 -2.18 11.52
N THR A 308 6.98 -2.31 12.37
CA THR A 308 6.81 -1.51 13.59
C THR A 308 6.65 -2.42 14.80
N LEU A 309 7.04 -1.91 15.96
CA LEU A 309 6.99 -2.63 17.23
C LEU A 309 5.77 -2.19 18.04
N ALA A 310 4.93 -3.13 18.45
CA ALA A 310 3.76 -2.83 19.26
C ALA A 310 4.15 -2.34 20.67
N GLN A 311 3.47 -1.32 21.16
CA GLN A 311 3.70 -0.79 22.52
C GLN A 311 3.43 -1.84 23.62
N THR A 312 2.51 -2.76 23.38
CA THR A 312 2.12 -3.82 24.31
C THR A 312 3.03 -5.05 24.29
N SER A 313 4.03 -5.08 23.38
CA SER A 313 4.98 -6.20 23.28
C SER A 313 5.73 -6.42 24.61
N LYS A 314 5.89 -7.70 24.96
CA LYS A 314 6.73 -8.16 26.08
C LYS A 314 8.09 -8.68 25.61
N LEU A 315 8.26 -8.87 24.30
CA LEU A 315 9.43 -9.42 23.63
C LEU A 315 10.06 -8.35 22.74
N LYS A 316 10.26 -7.13 23.28
CA LYS A 316 10.69 -5.97 22.49
C LYS A 316 12.07 -6.16 21.88
N ASP A 317 13.02 -6.69 22.67
CA ASP A 317 14.39 -6.86 22.24
C ASP A 317 14.48 -7.94 21.16
N GLU A 318 13.81 -9.07 21.34
CA GLU A 318 13.76 -10.17 20.38
C GLU A 318 13.03 -9.75 19.08
N ALA A 319 12.00 -8.92 19.21
CA ALA A 319 11.27 -8.39 18.07
C ALA A 319 12.14 -7.43 17.25
N VAL A 320 12.94 -6.58 17.91
CA VAL A 320 13.88 -5.67 17.23
C VAL A 320 15.03 -6.45 16.59
N GLU A 321 15.52 -7.51 17.22
CA GLU A 321 16.51 -8.40 16.62
C GLU A 321 15.98 -9.04 15.34
N LEU A 322 14.71 -9.50 15.34
CA LEU A 322 14.04 -10.00 14.14
C LEU A 322 13.89 -8.92 13.06
N ILE A 323 13.51 -7.68 13.43
CA ILE A 323 13.46 -6.57 12.46
C ILE A 323 14.83 -6.39 11.81
N ASN A 324 15.88 -6.26 12.63
CA ASN A 324 17.25 -6.06 12.13
C ASN A 324 17.68 -7.20 11.20
N PHE A 325 17.47 -8.45 11.62
CA PHE A 325 17.76 -9.62 10.78
C PHE A 325 17.01 -9.56 9.45
N PHE A 326 15.71 -9.27 9.49
CA PHE A 326 14.84 -9.23 8.30
C PHE A 326 15.32 -8.25 7.23
N VAL A 327 15.90 -7.11 7.64
CA VAL A 327 16.30 -6.06 6.71
C VAL A 327 17.81 -6.01 6.41
N ARG A 328 18.62 -6.75 7.17
CA ARG A 328 20.11 -6.72 7.08
C ARG A 328 20.75 -8.02 6.65
N ASP A 329 20.16 -9.16 6.98
CA ASP A 329 20.75 -10.45 6.64
C ASP A 329 20.70 -10.69 5.13
N LEU A 330 21.85 -10.97 4.51
CA LEU A 330 21.96 -11.10 3.06
C LEU A 330 21.26 -12.34 2.51
N GLU A 331 21.17 -13.40 3.30
CA GLU A 331 20.41 -14.59 2.90
C GLU A 331 18.90 -14.31 3.00
N ALA A 332 18.46 -13.57 4.02
CA ALA A 332 17.10 -13.05 4.09
C ALA A 332 16.79 -12.13 2.89
N ALA A 333 17.73 -11.25 2.50
CA ALA A 333 17.58 -10.43 1.30
C ALA A 333 17.40 -11.27 0.02
N SER A 334 18.13 -12.39 -0.11
CA SER A 334 17.97 -13.32 -1.24
C SER A 334 16.59 -13.99 -1.25
N LEU A 335 16.08 -14.39 -0.08
CA LEU A 335 14.74 -14.99 0.05
C LEU A 335 13.62 -14.00 -0.28
N LEU A 336 13.76 -12.76 0.16
CA LEU A 336 12.78 -11.70 -0.07
C LEU A 336 12.80 -11.19 -1.52
N GLY A 337 14.00 -11.07 -2.11
CA GLY A 337 14.17 -10.45 -3.43
C GLY A 337 13.61 -9.03 -3.46
N LEU A 338 12.84 -8.71 -4.51
CA LEU A 338 12.18 -7.41 -4.69
C LEU A 338 10.69 -7.42 -4.29
N GLU A 339 10.21 -8.49 -3.67
CA GLU A 339 8.78 -8.64 -3.35
C GLU A 339 8.29 -7.53 -2.40
N ARG A 340 9.16 -7.07 -1.51
CA ARG A 340 8.88 -5.97 -0.58
C ARG A 340 9.37 -4.59 -1.06
N GLY A 341 9.69 -4.47 -2.32
CA GLY A 341 10.29 -3.28 -2.92
C GLY A 341 11.81 -3.39 -3.03
N ILE A 342 12.43 -2.30 -3.43
CA ILE A 342 13.89 -2.19 -3.52
C ILE A 342 14.44 -2.12 -2.09
N PRO A 343 15.33 -3.03 -1.66
CA PRO A 343 15.84 -3.01 -0.28
C PRO A 343 16.36 -1.64 0.13
N ALA A 344 16.00 -1.19 1.32
CA ALA A 344 16.44 0.10 1.85
C ALA A 344 17.94 0.07 2.22
N SER A 345 18.50 -1.10 2.55
CA SER A 345 19.92 -1.33 2.78
C SER A 345 20.71 -1.37 1.48
N ALA A 346 21.79 -0.57 1.37
CA ALA A 346 22.69 -0.58 0.23
C ALA A 346 23.38 -1.94 0.04
N ALA A 347 23.82 -2.58 1.12
CA ALA A 347 24.44 -3.91 1.10
C ALA A 347 23.48 -4.98 0.57
N SER A 348 22.21 -4.94 0.97
CA SER A 348 21.19 -5.87 0.47
C SER A 348 20.93 -5.66 -1.02
N ARG A 349 20.87 -4.40 -1.50
CA ARG A 349 20.72 -4.09 -2.93
C ARG A 349 21.90 -4.62 -3.75
N GLU A 350 23.12 -4.38 -3.29
CA GLU A 350 24.34 -4.87 -3.97
C GLU A 350 24.35 -6.40 -4.03
N HIS A 351 23.99 -7.05 -2.93
CA HIS A 351 23.95 -8.52 -2.84
C HIS A 351 22.98 -9.12 -3.86
N ILE A 352 21.75 -8.60 -3.97
CA ILE A 352 20.75 -9.17 -4.89
C ILE A 352 20.95 -8.74 -6.35
N ALA A 353 21.66 -7.63 -6.62
CA ALA A 353 21.81 -7.06 -7.96
C ALA A 353 22.42 -8.02 -8.99
N GLY A 354 23.24 -8.98 -8.54
CA GLY A 354 23.85 -9.99 -9.39
C GLY A 354 22.92 -11.17 -9.78
N SER A 355 21.79 -11.33 -9.10
CA SER A 355 20.87 -12.46 -9.27
C SER A 355 19.50 -12.07 -9.84
N VAL A 356 19.22 -10.79 -10.06
CA VAL A 356 17.94 -10.32 -10.59
C VAL A 356 17.79 -10.62 -12.08
N THR A 357 16.59 -10.97 -12.48
CA THR A 357 16.17 -11.08 -13.88
C THR A 357 16.10 -9.72 -14.57
N ASP A 358 16.02 -9.68 -15.91
CA ASP A 358 15.84 -8.44 -16.66
C ASP A 358 14.55 -7.68 -16.24
N LEU A 359 13.51 -8.42 -15.89
CA LEU A 359 12.26 -7.84 -15.40
C LEU A 359 12.44 -7.17 -14.02
N GLU A 360 13.11 -7.83 -13.12
CA GLU A 360 13.44 -7.28 -11.80
C GLU A 360 14.40 -6.10 -11.90
N ARG A 361 15.30 -6.10 -12.90
CA ARG A 361 16.18 -4.99 -13.20
C ARG A 361 15.41 -3.71 -13.51
N GLN A 362 14.31 -3.80 -14.26
CA GLN A 362 13.45 -2.63 -14.51
C GLN A 362 12.93 -2.01 -13.21
N THR A 363 12.56 -2.83 -12.23
CA THR A 363 12.12 -2.34 -10.91
C THR A 363 13.27 -1.66 -10.14
N LEU A 364 14.47 -2.26 -10.13
CA LEU A 364 15.64 -1.69 -9.46
C LEU A 364 16.04 -0.35 -10.06
N ASP A 365 16.04 -0.24 -11.38
CA ASP A 365 16.53 0.93 -12.10
C ASP A 365 15.49 2.05 -12.21
N PHE A 366 14.22 1.76 -11.85
CA PHE A 366 13.11 2.70 -12.04
C PHE A 366 13.39 4.08 -11.44
N PHE A 367 13.73 4.14 -10.15
CA PHE A 367 13.98 5.42 -9.48
C PHE A 367 15.28 6.08 -9.94
N ALA A 368 16.31 5.29 -10.27
CA ALA A 368 17.58 5.81 -10.79
C ALA A 368 17.40 6.52 -12.14
N ASN A 369 16.42 6.06 -12.93
CA ASN A 369 16.14 6.60 -14.26
C ASN A 369 15.19 7.81 -14.28
N LEU A 370 14.61 8.19 -13.13
CA LEU A 370 13.65 9.30 -13.08
C LEU A 370 14.31 10.68 -13.11
N GLY A 371 15.56 10.83 -12.62
CA GLY A 371 16.23 12.13 -12.58
C GLY A 371 15.38 13.22 -11.91
N ASP A 372 15.15 14.33 -12.59
CA ASP A 372 14.36 15.49 -12.11
C ASP A 372 12.85 15.19 -11.91
N LEU A 373 12.37 14.02 -12.35
CA LEU A 373 10.99 13.60 -12.09
C LEU A 373 10.80 13.10 -10.66
N LEU A 374 11.91 12.73 -9.98
CA LEU A 374 11.88 12.30 -8.58
C LEU A 374 11.96 13.53 -7.67
N GLY A 375 10.94 13.76 -6.88
CA GLY A 375 10.89 14.78 -5.85
C GLY A 375 11.06 14.21 -4.44
N PRO A 376 11.08 15.07 -3.42
CA PRO A 376 11.13 14.63 -2.02
C PRO A 376 9.88 13.85 -1.64
N ILE A 377 9.99 13.02 -0.61
CA ILE A 377 8.81 12.35 -0.04
C ILE A 377 7.83 13.40 0.50
N PRO A 378 6.51 13.29 0.21
CA PRO A 378 5.53 14.20 0.77
C PRO A 378 5.39 13.97 2.28
N PRO A 379 4.79 14.93 3.02
CA PRO A 379 4.39 14.71 4.40
C PRO A 379 3.55 13.44 4.54
N SER A 380 3.67 12.77 5.69
CA SER A 380 2.81 11.61 5.98
C SER A 380 1.34 12.00 5.91
N PRO A 381 0.49 11.21 5.26
CA PRO A 381 -0.93 11.50 5.20
C PRO A 381 -1.54 11.60 6.61
N PRO A 382 -2.47 12.54 6.84
CA PRO A 382 -3.12 12.70 8.14
C PRO A 382 -4.03 11.52 8.47
N SER A 383 -4.44 11.43 9.73
CA SER A 383 -5.51 10.53 10.16
C SER A 383 -6.75 10.72 9.27
N ALA A 384 -7.42 9.63 8.90
CA ALA A 384 -8.56 9.62 7.99
C ALA A 384 -8.27 9.90 6.50
N ALA A 385 -7.03 10.08 6.07
CA ALA A 385 -6.68 10.17 4.65
C ALA A 385 -7.19 8.96 3.84
N GLY A 386 -7.24 7.77 4.46
CA GLY A 386 -7.81 6.56 3.86
C GLY A 386 -9.30 6.69 3.52
N GLU A 387 -10.11 7.37 4.34
CA GLU A 387 -11.52 7.63 4.06
C GLU A 387 -11.67 8.58 2.86
N ILE A 388 -10.83 9.62 2.79
CA ILE A 388 -10.83 10.57 1.68
C ILE A 388 -10.49 9.86 0.36
N SER A 389 -9.45 9.04 0.35
CA SER A 389 -8.99 8.40 -0.88
C SER A 389 -9.91 7.27 -1.34
N GLN A 390 -10.28 6.36 -0.46
CA GLN A 390 -10.99 5.15 -0.84
C GLN A 390 -12.50 5.36 -0.95
N SER A 391 -13.09 6.15 -0.05
CA SER A 391 -14.53 6.36 -0.05
C SER A 391 -14.93 7.60 -0.85
N LEU A 392 -14.39 8.76 -0.50
CA LEU A 392 -14.84 10.02 -1.09
C LEU A 392 -14.37 10.18 -2.55
N LEU A 393 -13.06 10.14 -2.80
CA LEU A 393 -12.49 10.29 -4.16
C LEU A 393 -12.99 9.17 -5.08
N GLY A 394 -12.98 7.93 -4.62
CA GLY A 394 -13.44 6.78 -5.40
C GLY A 394 -14.91 6.90 -5.83
N THR A 395 -15.80 7.28 -4.90
CA THR A 395 -17.23 7.47 -5.19
C THR A 395 -17.46 8.61 -6.17
N LEU A 396 -16.85 9.77 -5.94
CA LEU A 396 -17.02 10.93 -6.82
C LEU A 396 -16.48 10.68 -8.22
N SER A 397 -15.36 9.97 -8.34
CA SER A 397 -14.82 9.55 -9.62
C SER A 397 -15.78 8.68 -10.40
N GLN A 398 -16.44 7.73 -9.75
CA GLN A 398 -17.48 6.89 -10.37
C GLN A 398 -18.71 7.72 -10.78
N GLU A 399 -19.18 8.63 -9.93
CA GLU A 399 -20.32 9.50 -10.26
C GLU A 399 -20.05 10.37 -11.48
N VAL A 400 -18.83 10.93 -11.61
CA VAL A 400 -18.43 11.67 -12.82
C VAL A 400 -18.31 10.73 -14.02
N ALA A 401 -17.72 9.55 -13.84
CA ALA A 401 -17.53 8.59 -14.94
C ALA A 401 -18.86 8.09 -15.52
N PHE A 402 -19.89 7.88 -14.68
CA PHE A 402 -21.25 7.52 -15.10
C PHE A 402 -22.11 8.71 -15.53
N GLY A 403 -21.57 9.95 -15.50
CA GLY A 403 -22.31 11.16 -15.85
C GLY A 403 -23.39 11.57 -14.83
N ALA A 404 -23.37 11.00 -13.64
CA ALA A 404 -24.30 11.35 -12.56
C ALA A 404 -23.95 12.69 -11.89
N LYS A 405 -22.73 13.18 -12.09
CA LYS A 405 -22.23 14.43 -11.50
C LYS A 405 -21.29 15.14 -12.50
N SER A 406 -21.33 16.49 -12.50
CA SER A 406 -20.36 17.26 -13.26
C SER A 406 -18.97 17.21 -12.61
N PRO A 407 -17.87 17.43 -13.36
CA PRO A 407 -16.54 17.59 -12.80
C PRO A 407 -16.46 18.67 -11.73
N GLU A 408 -17.14 19.81 -11.92
CA GLU A 408 -17.17 20.95 -11.02
C GLU A 408 -17.88 20.63 -9.69
N ASP A 409 -19.05 19.97 -9.77
CA ASP A 409 -19.80 19.56 -8.58
C ASP A 409 -19.05 18.49 -7.78
N ALA A 410 -18.42 17.53 -8.47
CA ALA A 410 -17.58 16.53 -7.84
C ALA A 410 -16.37 17.15 -7.15
N ALA A 411 -15.73 18.13 -7.79
CA ALA A 411 -14.59 18.85 -7.22
C ALA A 411 -14.96 19.64 -5.95
N ALA A 412 -16.08 20.36 -5.97
CA ALA A 412 -16.56 21.06 -4.79
C ALA A 412 -16.88 20.10 -3.65
N GLN A 413 -17.51 18.98 -3.94
CA GLN A 413 -17.83 17.97 -2.95
C GLN A 413 -16.58 17.25 -2.43
N LEU A 414 -15.56 16.99 -3.26
CA LEU A 414 -14.30 16.40 -2.83
C LEU A 414 -13.59 17.29 -1.82
N VAL A 415 -13.44 18.57 -2.13
CA VAL A 415 -12.72 19.51 -1.25
C VAL A 415 -13.47 19.73 0.06
N ASN A 416 -14.77 20.01 0.02
CA ASN A 416 -15.57 20.21 1.22
C ASN A 416 -15.65 18.94 2.08
N GLY A 417 -15.90 17.80 1.45
CA GLY A 417 -15.99 16.51 2.15
C GLY A 417 -14.65 16.10 2.77
N ALA A 418 -13.53 16.34 2.09
CA ALA A 418 -12.20 16.09 2.62
C ALA A 418 -11.91 16.97 3.85
N GLN A 419 -12.23 18.27 3.80
CA GLN A 419 -12.10 19.19 4.93
C GLN A 419 -12.95 18.74 6.12
N ASP A 420 -14.21 18.35 5.88
CA ASP A 420 -15.11 17.84 6.92
C ASP A 420 -14.59 16.53 7.57
N ILE A 421 -14.01 15.64 6.77
CA ILE A 421 -13.42 14.40 7.26
C ILE A 421 -12.20 14.70 8.14
N LEU A 422 -11.29 15.55 7.68
CA LEU A 422 -10.10 15.97 8.43
C LEU A 422 -10.46 16.67 9.74
N ALA A 423 -11.44 17.58 9.72
CA ALA A 423 -11.90 18.29 10.91
C ALA A 423 -12.53 17.37 11.98
N ARG A 424 -13.08 16.22 11.58
CA ARG A 424 -13.61 15.23 12.54
C ARG A 424 -12.54 14.31 13.12
N ALA A 425 -11.42 14.17 12.44
CA ALA A 425 -10.35 13.25 12.80
C ALA A 425 -9.26 13.90 13.68
N GLY A 426 -9.12 15.23 13.63
CA GLY A 426 -8.25 16.03 14.51
C GLY A 426 -9.00 16.48 15.74
#